data_1ddb5ef4e4613ef991fa94658ce8eee7
#
_entry.id   1ddb5ef4e4613ef991fa94658ce8eee7
#
_cell.length_a   1.000
_cell.length_b   1.000
_cell.length_c   1.000
_cell.angle_alpha   90.00
_cell.angle_beta   90.00
_cell.angle_gamma   90.00
#
_symmetry.space_group_name_H-M   'P 1'
#
loop_
_entity.id
_entity.type
_entity.pdbx_description
1 polymer ?
#
loop_
_entity_poly.entity_id
_entity_poly.type
_entity_poly.pdbx_seq_one_letter_code
_entity_poly.pdbx_strand_id
1 'polypeptide(L)'
;MRGFAWGWSTDCLGTDISNLDKMADESAAKYENDYAHLDGDGIYFQTFTETDKETIGGKLIADAAVEMVNKAAAKILDKHPDLKIQFGLHATSVHDKLEYIKNVDERVTILWEDCGTFPYTYIPKMQGDFDETLAFTQKIKNLRSGGFGTLFKGMSVLDWGTFKHQPGTYIIGEHSKKKIADKLEEKRKYWKYLQAYWLSNAQYVKKIVEILDSSTLVSALVEDGVFDEKVWFPVAVYSEILWNPNRNIDKIMTEAALIPAAYFA
;
A
#
# COMPACT_ATOMS: atom_id res chain seq x y z
N MET A 1 6.04 5.34 -12.47
CA MET A 1 4.90 4.52 -12.90
C MET A 1 3.63 5.32 -12.70
N ARG A 2 2.80 5.44 -13.73
CA ARG A 2 1.47 6.03 -13.64
C ARG A 2 0.48 4.88 -13.59
N GLY A 3 -0.24 4.73 -12.51
CA GLY A 3 -1.15 3.62 -12.31
C GLY A 3 -2.54 4.10 -11.90
N PHE A 4 -3.52 3.26 -12.15
CA PHE A 4 -4.89 3.48 -11.74
C PHE A 4 -5.22 2.50 -10.62
N ALA A 5 -5.64 3.02 -9.49
CA ALA A 5 -6.14 2.22 -8.40
C ALA A 5 -7.59 1.82 -8.70
N TRP A 6 -7.82 0.53 -8.81
CA TRP A 6 -9.15 -0.03 -8.79
C TRP A 6 -9.47 -0.41 -7.37
N GLY A 7 -9.82 0.60 -6.60
CA GLY A 7 -10.07 0.43 -5.18
C GLY A 7 -11.38 -0.28 -4.89
N TRP A 8 -11.59 -0.56 -3.68
CA TRP A 8 -12.73 -0.80 -2.79
C TRP A 8 -14.11 -1.01 -3.41
N SER A 9 -14.25 -1.07 -4.72
CA SER A 9 -15.53 -0.95 -5.30
C SER A 9 -16.31 -2.24 -5.09
N THR A 10 -17.10 -2.18 -4.08
CA THR A 10 -18.36 -2.94 -4.02
C THR A 10 -19.16 -2.78 -5.30
N ASP A 11 -18.89 -1.77 -6.11
CA ASP A 11 -19.61 -1.49 -7.35
C ASP A 11 -19.29 -2.47 -8.47
N CYS A 12 -18.04 -2.95 -8.56
CA CYS A 12 -17.69 -4.04 -9.45
C CYS A 12 -18.04 -5.40 -8.87
N LEU A 13 -18.18 -5.44 -7.56
CA LEU A 13 -18.29 -6.66 -6.81
C LEU A 13 -19.66 -6.86 -6.28
N GLY A 14 -20.68 -6.29 -6.81
CA GLY A 14 -22.03 -6.60 -6.29
C GLY A 14 -22.01 -7.88 -5.44
N THR A 15 -22.79 -8.06 -4.52
CA THR A 15 -22.80 -9.20 -3.60
C THR A 15 -22.99 -10.57 -4.26
N ASP A 16 -23.11 -10.61 -5.56
CA ASP A 16 -23.34 -11.84 -6.34
C ASP A 16 -22.07 -12.30 -7.04
N ILE A 17 -21.29 -13.12 -6.34
CA ILE A 17 -20.08 -13.75 -6.91
C ILE A 17 -20.39 -14.89 -7.88
N SER A 18 -21.65 -15.26 -8.08
CA SER A 18 -22.01 -16.17 -9.17
C SER A 18 -21.69 -15.58 -10.55
N ASN A 19 -21.43 -14.26 -10.60
CA ASN A 19 -21.15 -13.49 -11.80
C ASN A 19 -19.69 -13.06 -11.93
N LEU A 20 -18.71 -13.86 -11.47
CA LEU A 20 -17.28 -13.50 -11.56
C LEU A 20 -16.84 -13.19 -13.00
N ASP A 21 -17.37 -13.90 -13.99
CA ASP A 21 -17.07 -13.61 -15.40
C ASP A 21 -17.59 -12.24 -15.80
N LYS A 22 -18.80 -11.91 -15.41
CA LYS A 22 -19.39 -10.60 -15.66
C LYS A 22 -18.60 -9.50 -14.98
N MET A 23 -18.17 -9.71 -13.73
CA MET A 23 -17.35 -8.76 -13.01
C MET A 23 -15.99 -8.52 -13.67
N ALA A 24 -15.37 -9.59 -14.17
CA ALA A 24 -14.13 -9.49 -14.94
C ALA A 24 -14.34 -8.75 -16.27
N ASP A 25 -15.46 -8.98 -16.95
CA ASP A 25 -15.83 -8.26 -18.17
C ASP A 25 -16.07 -6.78 -17.89
N GLU A 26 -16.79 -6.46 -16.83
CA GLU A 26 -17.04 -5.08 -16.41
C GLU A 26 -15.75 -4.35 -16.02
N SER A 27 -14.83 -5.03 -15.34
CA SER A 27 -13.52 -4.48 -14.98
C SER A 27 -12.69 -4.19 -16.23
N ALA A 28 -12.62 -5.12 -17.16
CA ALA A 28 -11.91 -4.94 -18.42
C ALA A 28 -12.54 -3.82 -19.27
N ALA A 29 -13.86 -3.80 -19.39
CA ALA A 29 -14.59 -2.77 -20.13
C ALA A 29 -14.37 -1.38 -19.50
N LYS A 30 -14.38 -1.28 -18.20
CA LYS A 30 -14.12 -0.01 -17.51
C LYS A 30 -12.70 0.49 -17.73
N TYR A 31 -11.71 -0.41 -17.70
CA TYR A 31 -10.35 -0.03 -18.08
C TYR A 31 -10.30 0.56 -19.50
N GLU A 32 -10.87 -0.13 -20.46
CA GLU A 32 -10.90 0.32 -21.87
C GLU A 32 -11.56 1.68 -22.02
N ASN A 33 -12.72 1.87 -21.39
CA ASN A 33 -13.52 3.08 -21.57
C ASN A 33 -12.98 4.30 -20.83
N ASP A 34 -12.49 4.07 -19.60
CA ASP A 34 -12.21 5.17 -18.68
C ASP A 34 -10.71 5.46 -18.55
N TYR A 35 -9.83 4.48 -18.81
CA TYR A 35 -8.42 4.60 -18.45
C TYR A 35 -7.42 4.31 -19.58
N ALA A 36 -7.72 3.45 -20.51
CA ALA A 36 -6.76 3.04 -21.55
C ALA A 36 -6.22 4.24 -22.36
N HIS A 37 -7.07 5.22 -22.64
CA HIS A 37 -6.71 6.44 -23.37
C HIS A 37 -5.80 7.40 -22.59
N LEU A 38 -5.61 7.19 -21.29
CA LEU A 38 -4.77 8.05 -20.44
C LEU A 38 -3.30 7.60 -20.41
N ASP A 39 -2.96 6.54 -21.13
CA ASP A 39 -1.61 6.02 -21.31
C ASP A 39 -0.89 5.77 -19.95
N GLY A 40 -1.60 5.12 -19.04
CA GLY A 40 -1.05 4.72 -17.74
C GLY A 40 -0.22 3.44 -17.85
N ASP A 41 0.76 3.29 -16.95
CA ASP A 41 1.67 2.14 -16.97
C ASP A 41 1.03 0.86 -16.40
N GLY A 42 -0.06 0.98 -15.62
CA GLY A 42 -0.65 -0.20 -14.99
C GLY A 42 -1.93 0.04 -14.21
N ILE A 43 -2.45 -1.05 -13.70
CA ILE A 43 -3.66 -1.12 -12.86
C ILE A 43 -3.32 -1.76 -11.52
N TYR A 44 -3.97 -1.28 -10.48
CA TYR A 44 -3.91 -1.83 -9.15
C TYR A 44 -5.29 -2.35 -8.71
N PHE A 45 -5.36 -3.65 -8.41
CA PHE A 45 -6.55 -4.26 -7.82
C PHE A 45 -6.41 -4.38 -6.30
N GLN A 46 -7.44 -3.97 -5.58
CA GLN A 46 -7.55 -4.15 -4.14
C GLN A 46 -8.95 -4.71 -3.81
N THR A 47 -9.20 -5.88 -4.31
CA THR A 47 -10.51 -6.51 -4.32
C THR A 47 -10.65 -7.49 -3.17
N PHE A 48 -11.71 -7.37 -2.36
CA PHE A 48 -12.04 -8.23 -1.21
C PHE A 48 -10.97 -8.28 -0.11
N THR A 49 -10.08 -7.32 -0.02
CA THR A 49 -8.94 -7.39 0.87
C THR A 49 -9.20 -6.81 2.26
N GLU A 50 -10.36 -6.18 2.46
CA GLU A 50 -10.73 -5.58 3.74
C GLU A 50 -12.15 -6.00 4.16
N THR A 51 -12.36 -7.27 4.34
CA THR A 51 -13.63 -7.81 4.81
C THR A 51 -13.42 -8.84 5.90
N ASP A 52 -14.28 -8.81 6.91
CA ASP A 52 -14.34 -9.82 7.97
C ASP A 52 -15.09 -11.09 7.53
N LYS A 53 -15.67 -11.08 6.33
CA LYS A 53 -16.38 -12.24 5.80
C LYS A 53 -15.41 -13.26 5.24
N GLU A 54 -15.62 -14.51 5.55
CA GLU A 54 -14.83 -15.61 4.98
C GLU A 54 -15.40 -16.12 3.66
N THR A 55 -16.70 -15.97 3.46
CA THR A 55 -17.41 -16.46 2.28
C THR A 55 -18.38 -15.43 1.71
N ILE A 56 -18.55 -15.47 0.40
CA ILE A 56 -19.59 -14.74 -0.34
C ILE A 56 -20.28 -15.75 -1.26
N GLY A 57 -21.62 -15.85 -1.18
CA GLY A 57 -22.38 -16.80 -2.01
C GLY A 57 -21.95 -18.26 -1.86
N GLY A 58 -21.40 -18.63 -0.68
CA GLY A 58 -20.91 -19.98 -0.41
C GLY A 58 -19.49 -20.28 -0.95
N LYS A 59 -18.84 -19.33 -1.60
CA LYS A 59 -17.46 -19.45 -2.06
C LYS A 59 -16.51 -18.71 -1.11
N LEU A 60 -15.35 -19.27 -0.84
CA LEU A 60 -14.32 -18.58 -0.06
C LEU A 60 -13.90 -17.28 -0.76
N ILE A 61 -13.83 -16.19 0.01
CA ILE A 61 -13.53 -14.86 -0.53
C ILE A 61 -12.16 -14.83 -1.21
N ALA A 62 -11.16 -15.45 -0.61
CA ALA A 62 -9.82 -15.48 -1.19
C ALA A 62 -9.80 -16.18 -2.56
N ASP A 63 -10.52 -17.28 -2.70
CA ASP A 63 -10.66 -18.00 -3.97
C ASP A 63 -11.41 -17.14 -5.00
N ALA A 64 -12.52 -16.51 -4.59
CA ALA A 64 -13.29 -15.61 -5.45
C ALA A 64 -12.46 -14.40 -5.93
N ALA A 65 -11.67 -13.80 -5.02
CA ALA A 65 -10.81 -12.68 -5.35
C ALA A 65 -9.72 -13.07 -6.36
N VAL A 66 -9.05 -14.19 -6.13
CA VAL A 66 -8.04 -14.71 -7.06
C VAL A 66 -8.64 -15.01 -8.43
N GLU A 67 -9.78 -15.70 -8.47
CA GLU A 67 -10.47 -16.00 -9.73
C GLU A 67 -10.86 -14.73 -10.49
N MET A 68 -11.44 -13.76 -9.80
CA MET A 68 -11.84 -12.49 -10.40
C MET A 68 -10.64 -11.73 -10.97
N VAL A 69 -9.57 -11.59 -10.18
CA VAL A 69 -8.35 -10.88 -10.61
C VAL A 69 -7.71 -11.57 -11.79
N ASN A 70 -7.59 -12.90 -11.78
CA ASN A 70 -7.03 -13.65 -12.88
C ASN A 70 -7.83 -13.49 -14.17
N LYS A 71 -9.17 -13.58 -14.10
CA LYS A 71 -10.05 -13.38 -15.25
C LYS A 71 -9.97 -11.95 -15.81
N ALA A 72 -10.00 -10.95 -14.93
CA ALA A 72 -9.87 -9.55 -15.35
C ALA A 72 -8.50 -9.28 -15.96
N ALA A 73 -7.43 -9.75 -15.32
CA ALA A 73 -6.06 -9.61 -15.81
C ALA A 73 -5.89 -10.26 -17.18
N ALA A 74 -6.39 -11.48 -17.37
CA ALA A 74 -6.31 -12.17 -18.66
C ALA A 74 -6.97 -11.35 -19.80
N LYS A 75 -8.18 -10.82 -19.56
CA LYS A 75 -8.92 -10.01 -20.55
C LYS A 75 -8.24 -8.69 -20.88
N ILE A 76 -7.63 -8.05 -19.89
CA ILE A 76 -6.93 -6.78 -20.06
C ILE A 76 -5.59 -7.01 -20.77
N LEU A 77 -4.81 -7.99 -20.33
CA LEU A 77 -3.51 -8.30 -20.92
C LEU A 77 -3.58 -8.89 -22.32
N ASP A 78 -4.71 -9.47 -22.72
CA ASP A 78 -4.95 -9.90 -24.09
C ASP A 78 -4.87 -8.72 -25.08
N LYS A 79 -5.34 -7.55 -24.67
CA LYS A 79 -5.32 -6.32 -25.46
C LYS A 79 -4.12 -5.41 -25.17
N HIS A 80 -3.64 -5.43 -23.94
CA HIS A 80 -2.58 -4.57 -23.41
C HIS A 80 -1.47 -5.42 -22.77
N PRO A 81 -0.69 -6.18 -23.53
CA PRO A 81 0.25 -7.17 -22.99
C PRO A 81 1.38 -6.56 -22.14
N ASP A 82 1.69 -5.28 -22.34
CA ASP A 82 2.74 -4.57 -21.61
C ASP A 82 2.26 -3.89 -20.32
N LEU A 83 0.94 -3.93 -20.08
CA LEU A 83 0.36 -3.28 -18.90
C LEU A 83 0.77 -3.99 -17.61
N LYS A 84 1.17 -3.21 -16.59
CA LYS A 84 1.52 -3.75 -15.28
C LYS A 84 0.26 -3.92 -14.44
N ILE A 85 -0.03 -5.15 -14.05
CA ILE A 85 -1.16 -5.43 -13.15
C ILE A 85 -0.62 -5.78 -11.78
N GLN A 86 -1.16 -5.12 -10.76
CA GLN A 86 -0.83 -5.34 -9.35
C GLN A 86 -2.08 -5.76 -8.59
N PHE A 87 -1.90 -6.66 -7.65
CA PHE A 87 -2.94 -7.07 -6.71
C PHE A 87 -2.48 -6.82 -5.29
N GLY A 88 -3.07 -5.83 -4.65
CA GLY A 88 -2.78 -5.42 -3.28
C GLY A 88 -3.41 -6.35 -2.26
N LEU A 89 -2.63 -6.74 -1.26
CA LEU A 89 -3.02 -7.66 -0.22
C LEU A 89 -2.72 -7.07 1.17
N HIS A 90 -3.69 -7.15 2.05
CA HIS A 90 -3.57 -6.77 3.46
C HIS A 90 -3.45 -8.00 4.38
N ALA A 91 -2.80 -7.85 5.54
CA ALA A 91 -2.61 -8.93 6.50
C ALA A 91 -3.91 -9.60 6.90
N THR A 92 -4.94 -8.81 7.18
CA THR A 92 -6.26 -9.31 7.60
C THR A 92 -6.95 -10.20 6.57
N SER A 93 -6.60 -10.05 5.29
CA SER A 93 -7.25 -10.78 4.20
C SER A 93 -6.49 -12.01 3.74
N VAL A 94 -5.21 -12.18 4.11
CA VAL A 94 -4.36 -13.21 3.52
C VAL A 94 -3.61 -14.12 4.50
N HIS A 95 -3.60 -13.79 5.79
CA HIS A 95 -2.75 -14.47 6.78
C HIS A 95 -2.84 -16.00 6.75
N ASP A 96 -4.02 -16.55 6.65
CA ASP A 96 -4.32 -17.98 6.60
C ASP A 96 -4.79 -18.46 5.21
N LYS A 97 -4.62 -17.65 4.16
CA LYS A 97 -5.19 -17.87 2.83
C LYS A 97 -4.13 -17.97 1.73
N LEU A 98 -2.86 -18.15 2.10
CA LEU A 98 -1.75 -18.18 1.14
C LEU A 98 -1.88 -19.28 0.08
N GLU A 99 -2.54 -20.38 0.39
CA GLU A 99 -2.78 -21.45 -0.58
C GLU A 99 -3.70 -21.02 -1.76
N TYR A 100 -4.54 -20.01 -1.55
CA TYR A 100 -5.33 -19.42 -2.63
C TYR A 100 -4.50 -18.37 -3.38
N ILE A 101 -3.79 -17.52 -2.65
CA ILE A 101 -2.97 -16.43 -3.21
C ILE A 101 -1.86 -16.96 -4.14
N LYS A 102 -1.32 -18.13 -3.90
CA LYS A 102 -0.35 -18.78 -4.81
C LYS A 102 -0.90 -19.00 -6.24
N ASN A 103 -2.21 -19.04 -6.41
CA ASN A 103 -2.89 -19.26 -7.69
C ASN A 103 -3.14 -17.95 -8.47
N VAL A 104 -2.70 -16.81 -7.99
CA VAL A 104 -2.73 -15.55 -8.74
C VAL A 104 -1.88 -15.71 -9.99
N ASP A 105 -2.38 -15.25 -11.14
CA ASP A 105 -1.67 -15.30 -12.43
C ASP A 105 -0.25 -14.70 -12.29
N GLU A 106 0.75 -15.40 -12.82
CA GLU A 106 2.17 -14.98 -12.70
C GLU A 106 2.46 -13.61 -13.33
N ARG A 107 1.65 -13.17 -14.26
CA ARG A 107 1.74 -11.83 -14.89
C ARG A 107 1.25 -10.71 -13.96
N VAL A 108 0.55 -11.06 -12.88
CA VAL A 108 0.07 -10.11 -11.87
C VAL A 108 1.08 -10.04 -10.73
N THR A 109 1.57 -8.85 -10.43
CA THR A 109 2.44 -8.60 -9.28
C THR A 109 1.60 -8.56 -8.00
N ILE A 110 1.93 -9.39 -7.02
CA ILE A 110 1.35 -9.27 -5.68
C ILE A 110 2.02 -8.09 -4.99
N LEU A 111 1.22 -7.15 -4.49
CA LEU A 111 1.70 -6.04 -3.69
C LEU A 111 1.29 -6.24 -2.22
N TRP A 112 2.28 -6.53 -1.37
CA TRP A 112 2.09 -6.74 0.06
C TRP A 112 2.07 -5.41 0.81
N GLU A 113 0.92 -4.99 1.30
CA GLU A 113 0.70 -3.66 1.86
C GLU A 113 1.01 -3.55 3.35
N ASP A 114 0.99 -4.63 4.08
CA ASP A 114 1.19 -4.61 5.53
C ASP A 114 2.64 -4.88 5.95
N CYS A 115 3.56 -5.01 5.00
CA CYS A 115 4.98 -5.21 5.30
C CYS A 115 5.61 -4.06 6.08
N GLY A 116 4.93 -2.94 6.17
CA GLY A 116 5.40 -1.74 6.83
C GLY A 116 4.39 -1.17 7.80
N THR A 117 3.72 -1.98 8.61
CA THR A 117 2.98 -1.45 9.75
C THR A 117 3.88 -0.72 10.74
N PHE A 118 5.17 -0.97 10.72
CA PHE A 118 6.18 -0.11 11.32
C PHE A 118 6.62 0.96 10.30
N PRO A 119 6.68 2.21 10.70
CA PRO A 119 6.49 2.77 12.05
C PRO A 119 5.05 3.21 12.39
N TYR A 120 4.02 2.51 11.99
CA TYR A 120 2.69 2.81 12.47
C TYR A 120 2.48 2.40 13.93
N THR A 121 1.59 3.11 14.63
CA THR A 121 1.08 2.69 15.94
C THR A 121 0.07 1.57 15.85
N TYR A 122 -0.52 1.39 14.69
CA TYR A 122 -1.48 0.34 14.44
C TYR A 122 -0.77 -0.92 13.97
N ILE A 123 -0.81 -1.94 14.79
CA ILE A 123 -0.39 -3.30 14.44
C ILE A 123 -1.69 -4.09 14.27
N PRO A 124 -1.99 -4.60 13.07
CA PRO A 124 -3.13 -5.48 12.90
C PRO A 124 -3.05 -6.66 13.86
N LYS A 125 -4.16 -7.02 14.46
CA LYS A 125 -4.24 -8.12 15.45
C LYS A 125 -3.61 -9.43 14.97
N MET A 126 -3.42 -9.58 13.67
CA MET A 126 -2.91 -10.79 13.03
C MET A 126 -1.41 -10.76 12.75
N GLN A 127 -0.71 -9.67 13.05
CA GLN A 127 0.72 -9.54 12.74
C GLN A 127 1.64 -9.78 13.93
N GLY A 128 1.11 -10.02 15.12
CA GLY A 128 1.93 -10.29 16.29
C GLY A 128 3.02 -9.23 16.51
N ASP A 129 4.27 -9.67 16.50
CA ASP A 129 5.43 -8.81 16.60
C ASP A 129 6.11 -8.55 15.23
N PHE A 130 7.21 -7.81 15.25
CA PHE A 130 7.97 -7.50 14.04
C PHE A 130 8.59 -8.74 13.38
N ASP A 131 9.08 -9.70 14.17
CA ASP A 131 9.74 -10.89 13.63
C ASP A 131 8.72 -11.77 12.92
N GLU A 132 7.48 -11.85 13.41
CA GLU A 132 6.38 -12.51 12.72
C GLU A 132 6.04 -11.81 11.40
N THR A 133 5.99 -10.47 11.39
CA THR A 133 5.76 -9.67 10.19
C THR A 133 6.88 -9.90 9.15
N LEU A 134 8.13 -9.93 9.58
CA LEU A 134 9.27 -10.20 8.73
C LEU A 134 9.22 -11.61 8.12
N ALA A 135 8.95 -12.61 8.96
CA ALA A 135 8.80 -13.99 8.52
C ALA A 135 7.64 -14.16 7.54
N PHE A 136 6.51 -13.50 7.79
CA PHE A 136 5.37 -13.53 6.88
C PHE A 136 5.66 -12.83 5.55
N THR A 137 6.37 -11.70 5.57
CA THR A 137 6.80 -11.02 4.35
C THR A 137 7.71 -11.91 3.49
N GLN A 138 8.65 -12.63 4.11
CA GLN A 138 9.46 -13.63 3.40
C GLN A 138 8.63 -14.79 2.84
N LYS A 139 7.66 -15.26 3.60
CA LYS A 139 6.78 -16.36 3.18
C LYS A 139 5.95 -15.96 1.97
N ILE A 140 5.32 -14.78 1.98
CA ILE A 140 4.51 -14.32 0.84
C ILE A 140 5.37 -13.99 -0.38
N LYS A 141 6.56 -13.42 -0.19
CA LYS A 141 7.52 -13.17 -1.27
C LYS A 141 7.90 -14.46 -2.02
N ASN A 142 8.10 -15.54 -1.28
CA ASN A 142 8.53 -16.84 -1.83
C ASN A 142 7.36 -17.74 -2.22
N LEU A 143 6.14 -17.24 -2.18
CA LEU A 143 4.93 -18.03 -2.38
C LEU A 143 4.79 -18.58 -3.79
N ARG A 144 5.25 -17.82 -4.80
CA ARG A 144 5.16 -18.13 -6.22
C ARG A 144 6.28 -17.45 -7.03
N SER A 145 6.41 -17.83 -8.29
CA SER A 145 7.41 -17.26 -9.21
C SER A 145 7.05 -15.89 -9.80
N GLY A 146 5.76 -15.50 -9.74
CA GLY A 146 5.31 -14.20 -10.26
C GLY A 146 5.84 -13.00 -9.48
N GLY A 147 5.65 -11.80 -10.03
CA GLY A 147 6.14 -10.56 -9.44
C GLY A 147 5.67 -10.33 -8.00
N PHE A 148 6.55 -9.78 -7.19
CA PHE A 148 6.28 -9.39 -5.81
C PHE A 148 6.66 -7.93 -5.58
N GLY A 149 5.88 -7.26 -4.76
CA GLY A 149 6.13 -5.90 -4.32
C GLY A 149 5.70 -5.68 -2.88
N THR A 150 6.21 -4.62 -2.29
CA THR A 150 5.87 -4.17 -0.95
C THR A 150 5.39 -2.73 -0.96
N LEU A 151 4.41 -2.42 -0.14
CA LEU A 151 3.95 -1.07 0.11
C LEU A 151 4.21 -0.72 1.57
N PHE A 152 5.22 0.13 1.79
CA PHE A 152 5.50 0.64 3.11
C PHE A 152 4.52 1.74 3.47
N LYS A 153 4.04 1.68 4.69
CA LYS A 153 3.19 2.68 5.32
C LYS A 153 4.02 3.52 6.30
N GLY A 154 3.40 4.42 7.04
CA GLY A 154 4.12 5.22 8.04
C GLY A 154 4.60 6.60 7.57
N MET A 155 4.24 6.98 6.34
CA MET A 155 4.42 8.34 5.83
C MET A 155 3.05 9.01 5.61
N SER A 156 2.10 8.67 6.45
CA SER A 156 0.76 9.22 6.51
C SER A 156 0.49 9.79 7.89
N VAL A 157 -0.32 10.81 7.99
CA VAL A 157 -0.80 11.35 9.26
C VAL A 157 -2.17 10.82 9.64
N LEU A 158 -2.70 9.85 8.90
CA LEU A 158 -3.92 9.14 9.26
C LEU A 158 -3.68 8.20 10.45
N ASP A 159 -4.45 8.37 11.49
CA ASP A 159 -4.51 7.39 12.57
C ASP A 159 -5.48 6.27 12.20
N TRP A 160 -4.95 5.21 11.64
CA TRP A 160 -5.71 4.03 11.24
C TRP A 160 -6.38 3.31 12.42
N GLY A 161 -5.80 3.43 13.63
CA GLY A 161 -6.36 2.80 14.81
C GLY A 161 -7.65 3.43 15.30
N THR A 162 -7.82 4.73 15.10
CA THR A 162 -9.01 5.48 15.52
C THR A 162 -9.82 6.02 14.35
N PHE A 163 -9.33 5.91 13.14
CA PHE A 163 -9.85 6.57 11.93
C PHE A 163 -10.11 8.07 12.15
N LYS A 164 -9.41 8.66 13.09
CA LYS A 164 -9.47 10.10 13.26
C LYS A 164 -8.86 10.75 12.05
N HIS A 165 -9.73 11.43 11.35
CA HIS A 165 -9.36 12.14 10.15
C HIS A 165 -8.27 13.15 10.48
N GLN A 166 -7.15 12.99 9.81
CA GLN A 166 -6.12 13.98 9.85
C GLN A 166 -6.66 15.32 9.38
N PRO A 167 -6.14 16.37 9.95
CA PRO A 167 -6.40 17.71 9.49
C PRO A 167 -5.61 17.94 8.20
N GLY A 168 -6.12 17.47 7.07
CA GLY A 168 -5.54 17.75 5.75
C GLY A 168 -5.43 19.24 5.49
N THR A 169 -4.47 19.64 4.68
CA THR A 169 -4.41 20.96 4.07
C THR A 169 -5.60 21.20 3.13
N TYR A 170 -6.17 20.12 2.65
CA TYR A 170 -7.31 20.16 1.76
C TYR A 170 -8.57 20.48 2.53
N ILE A 171 -8.81 21.74 2.71
CA ILE A 171 -10.09 22.23 3.19
C ILE A 171 -10.91 22.54 1.96
N ILE A 172 -11.77 21.62 1.60
CA ILE A 172 -12.74 21.86 0.52
C ILE A 172 -13.81 22.82 1.04
N GLY A 173 -13.94 23.93 0.38
CA GLY A 173 -14.91 24.98 0.72
C GLY A 173 -14.36 26.10 1.60
N GLU A 174 -15.22 27.04 1.98
CA GLU A 174 -14.86 28.17 2.83
C GLU A 174 -14.78 27.79 4.31
N HIS A 175 -13.67 28.09 4.95
CA HIS A 175 -13.46 27.84 6.36
C HIS A 175 -12.94 29.09 7.08
N SER A 176 -13.32 29.22 8.35
CA SER A 176 -12.83 30.29 9.20
C SER A 176 -11.31 30.18 9.43
N LYS A 177 -10.64 31.32 9.54
CA LYS A 177 -9.19 31.37 9.88
C LYS A 177 -8.88 30.57 11.15
N LYS A 178 -9.79 30.59 12.13
CA LYS A 178 -9.63 29.82 13.38
C LYS A 178 -9.63 28.34 13.11
N LYS A 179 -10.58 27.81 12.31
CA LYS A 179 -10.65 26.39 11.98
C LYS A 179 -9.41 25.92 11.24
N ILE A 180 -8.86 26.75 10.36
CA ILE A 180 -7.61 26.46 9.65
C ILE A 180 -6.44 26.38 10.65
N ALA A 181 -6.34 27.36 11.54
CA ALA A 181 -5.27 27.42 12.55
C ALA A 181 -5.33 26.21 13.51
N ASP A 182 -6.52 25.87 13.99
CA ASP A 182 -6.74 24.71 14.88
C ASP A 182 -6.30 23.40 14.20
N LYS A 183 -6.65 23.23 12.92
CA LYS A 183 -6.24 22.07 12.14
C LYS A 183 -4.74 22.01 11.86
N LEU A 184 -4.10 23.14 11.60
CA LEU A 184 -2.65 23.21 11.41
C LEU A 184 -1.92 22.84 12.69
N GLU A 185 -2.40 23.28 13.86
CA GLU A 185 -1.81 22.93 15.15
C GLU A 185 -1.92 21.43 15.43
N GLU A 186 -3.09 20.84 15.16
CA GLU A 186 -3.29 19.40 15.30
C GLU A 186 -2.35 18.62 14.37
N LYS A 187 -2.23 19.05 13.13
CA LYS A 187 -1.34 18.46 12.13
C LYS A 187 0.13 18.51 12.55
N ARG A 188 0.60 19.64 13.10
CA ARG A 188 1.96 19.77 13.63
C ARG A 188 2.27 18.79 14.76
N LYS A 189 1.31 18.45 15.60
CA LYS A 189 1.46 17.42 16.64
C LYS A 189 1.66 16.05 16.01
N TYR A 190 0.90 15.72 14.99
CA TYR A 190 1.04 14.46 14.26
C TYR A 190 2.40 14.35 13.57
N TRP A 191 2.91 15.41 12.98
CA TRP A 191 4.22 15.38 12.32
C TRP A 191 5.36 15.20 13.29
N LYS A 192 5.31 15.87 14.43
CA LYS A 192 6.30 15.65 15.49
C LYS A 192 6.28 14.19 15.96
N TYR A 193 5.10 13.65 16.14
CA TYR A 193 4.92 12.25 16.50
C TYR A 193 5.48 11.32 15.43
N LEU A 194 5.13 11.51 14.17
CA LEU A 194 5.59 10.72 13.05
C LEU A 194 7.13 10.73 12.92
N GLN A 195 7.75 11.89 13.05
CA GLN A 195 9.21 12.02 13.06
C GLN A 195 9.86 11.27 14.21
N ALA A 196 9.33 11.42 15.43
CA ALA A 196 9.83 10.71 16.60
C ALA A 196 9.67 9.19 16.44
N TYR A 197 8.58 8.76 15.85
CA TYR A 197 8.31 7.35 15.60
C TYR A 197 9.29 6.74 14.58
N TRP A 198 9.61 7.45 13.53
CA TRP A 198 10.63 7.03 12.56
C TRP A 198 12.02 6.95 13.18
N LEU A 199 12.40 7.86 14.07
CA LEU A 199 13.67 7.78 14.81
C LEU A 199 13.82 6.43 15.54
N SER A 200 12.74 5.93 16.12
CA SER A 200 12.76 4.67 16.88
C SER A 200 12.62 3.42 16.02
N ASN A 201 11.91 3.52 14.89
CA ASN A 201 11.41 2.35 14.16
C ASN A 201 11.97 2.18 12.73
N ALA A 202 12.76 3.12 12.23
CA ALA A 202 13.36 3.03 10.90
C ALA A 202 14.19 1.74 10.69
N GLN A 203 14.76 1.19 11.75
CA GLN A 203 15.48 -0.08 11.74
C GLN A 203 14.60 -1.25 11.26
N TYR A 204 13.30 -1.25 11.54
CA TYR A 204 12.39 -2.29 11.09
C TYR A 204 12.13 -2.21 9.59
N VAL A 205 11.94 -1.01 9.07
CA VAL A 205 11.85 -0.77 7.62
C VAL A 205 13.11 -1.27 6.92
N LYS A 206 14.28 -0.93 7.47
CA LYS A 206 15.57 -1.40 6.95
C LYS A 206 15.66 -2.92 6.90
N LYS A 207 15.29 -3.63 7.96
CA LYS A 207 15.30 -5.10 8.00
C LYS A 207 14.36 -5.72 6.96
N ILE A 208 13.20 -5.11 6.68
CA ILE A 208 12.34 -5.59 5.60
C ILE A 208 13.02 -5.36 4.25
N VAL A 209 13.58 -4.18 4.00
CA VAL A 209 14.27 -3.90 2.74
C VAL A 209 15.46 -4.83 2.50
N GLU A 210 16.18 -5.22 3.54
CA GLU A 210 17.32 -6.16 3.46
C GLU A 210 16.96 -7.55 2.96
N ILE A 211 15.72 -8.00 3.14
CA ILE A 211 15.26 -9.31 2.63
C ILE A 211 14.69 -9.26 1.21
N LEU A 212 14.57 -8.06 0.66
CA LEU A 212 14.10 -7.87 -0.71
C LEU A 212 15.27 -7.98 -1.70
N ASP A 213 14.95 -8.31 -2.93
CA ASP A 213 15.93 -8.35 -4.03
C ASP A 213 15.63 -7.28 -5.08
N SER A 214 16.49 -7.16 -6.06
CA SER A 214 16.41 -6.15 -7.11
C SER A 214 15.19 -6.30 -8.03
N SER A 215 14.48 -7.44 -7.99
CA SER A 215 13.25 -7.68 -8.74
C SER A 215 12.00 -7.24 -7.98
N THR A 216 12.12 -6.98 -6.67
CA THR A 216 11.00 -6.57 -5.84
C THR A 216 10.60 -5.13 -6.13
N LEU A 217 9.32 -4.90 -6.40
CA LEU A 217 8.76 -3.56 -6.46
C LEU A 217 8.64 -3.01 -5.04
N VAL A 218 9.29 -1.88 -4.76
CA VAL A 218 9.19 -1.23 -3.44
C VAL A 218 8.49 0.12 -3.60
N SER A 219 7.42 0.30 -2.87
CA SER A 219 6.62 1.52 -2.88
C SER A 219 6.27 1.97 -1.47
N ALA A 220 5.77 3.17 -1.35
CA ALA A 220 5.33 3.74 -0.08
C ALA A 220 4.00 4.46 -0.22
N LEU A 221 3.16 4.33 0.79
CA LEU A 221 1.97 5.14 0.95
C LEU A 221 2.35 6.46 1.61
N VAL A 222 2.24 7.55 0.86
CA VAL A 222 2.49 8.90 1.34
C VAL A 222 1.20 9.69 1.19
N GLU A 223 0.64 10.11 2.29
CA GLU A 223 -0.65 10.79 2.35
C GLU A 223 -0.52 12.16 3.03
N ASP A 224 -1.55 12.96 2.85
CA ASP A 224 -1.87 14.14 3.65
C ASP A 224 -0.87 15.27 3.64
N GLY A 225 -0.39 15.58 2.48
CA GLY A 225 0.43 16.75 2.33
C GLY A 225 1.75 16.69 3.11
N VAL A 226 2.27 15.48 3.33
CA VAL A 226 3.60 15.28 3.94
C VAL A 226 4.64 16.13 3.24
N PHE A 227 4.56 16.23 1.92
CA PHE A 227 5.46 17.09 1.12
C PHE A 227 5.12 18.57 1.24
N ASP A 228 3.84 18.92 1.21
CA ASP A 228 3.40 20.32 1.29
C ASP A 228 3.80 20.98 2.60
N GLU A 229 3.79 20.19 3.66
CA GLU A 229 4.10 20.66 5.00
C GLU A 229 5.56 20.38 5.40
N LYS A 230 6.36 19.96 4.44
CA LYS A 230 7.81 19.80 4.62
C LYS A 230 8.22 18.79 5.69
N VAL A 231 7.46 17.71 5.84
CA VAL A 231 7.79 16.59 6.73
C VAL A 231 8.71 15.60 6.00
N TRP A 232 9.93 16.03 5.74
CA TRP A 232 10.86 15.30 4.88
C TRP A 232 11.61 14.18 5.58
N PHE A 233 11.75 14.23 6.88
CA PHE A 233 12.61 13.27 7.59
C PHE A 233 12.21 11.80 7.36
N PRO A 234 10.95 11.37 7.50
CA PRO A 234 10.55 10.01 7.19
C PRO A 234 10.85 9.61 5.74
N VAL A 235 10.57 10.51 4.81
CA VAL A 235 10.80 10.28 3.37
C VAL A 235 12.29 10.17 3.07
N ALA A 236 13.11 11.04 3.67
CA ALA A 236 14.56 11.02 3.50
C ALA A 236 15.17 9.73 4.07
N VAL A 237 14.78 9.33 5.29
CA VAL A 237 15.23 8.07 5.90
C VAL A 237 14.86 6.87 5.02
N TYR A 238 13.61 6.83 4.55
CA TYR A 238 13.14 5.77 3.66
C TYR A 238 13.95 5.72 2.36
N SER A 239 14.16 6.86 1.73
CA SER A 239 14.94 6.96 0.49
C SER A 239 16.40 6.48 0.68
N GLU A 240 17.04 6.86 1.78
CA GLU A 240 18.39 6.42 2.10
C GLU A 240 18.47 4.91 2.38
N ILE A 241 17.46 4.34 3.03
CA ILE A 241 17.36 2.89 3.23
C ILE A 241 17.23 2.17 1.88
N LEU A 242 16.37 2.66 0.99
CA LEU A 242 16.21 2.07 -0.34
C LEU A 242 17.47 2.19 -1.19
N TRP A 243 18.18 3.32 -1.09
CA TRP A 243 19.42 3.53 -1.84
C TRP A 243 20.51 2.55 -1.45
N ASN A 244 20.69 2.31 -0.15
CA ASN A 244 21.67 1.35 0.33
C ASN A 244 21.28 0.78 1.71
N PRO A 245 20.52 -0.32 1.74
CA PRO A 245 20.06 -0.93 2.99
C PRO A 245 21.19 -1.49 3.86
N ASN A 246 22.40 -1.68 3.33
CA ASN A 246 23.53 -2.22 4.09
C ASN A 246 24.23 -1.16 4.97
N ARG A 247 23.85 0.10 4.84
CA ARG A 247 24.44 1.18 5.67
C ARG A 247 23.97 1.09 7.12
N ASN A 248 24.81 1.61 8.01
CA ASN A 248 24.42 1.76 9.42
C ASN A 248 23.22 2.69 9.56
N ILE A 249 22.23 2.28 10.35
CA ILE A 249 20.96 3.03 10.49
C ILE A 249 21.15 4.39 11.15
N ASP A 250 22.05 4.52 12.13
CA ASP A 250 22.30 5.79 12.80
C ASP A 250 22.92 6.81 11.84
N LYS A 251 23.79 6.32 10.94
CA LYS A 251 24.37 7.15 9.88
C LYS A 251 23.30 7.59 8.87
N ILE A 252 22.42 6.68 8.45
CA ILE A 252 21.29 7.00 7.59
C ILE A 252 20.43 8.08 8.24
N MET A 253 20.04 7.89 9.49
CA MET A 253 19.19 8.86 10.20
C MET A 253 19.87 10.22 10.38
N THR A 254 21.17 10.24 10.67
CA THR A 254 21.93 11.49 10.83
C THR A 254 21.97 12.26 9.50
N GLU A 255 22.29 11.58 8.40
CA GLU A 255 22.34 12.21 7.08
C GLU A 255 20.95 12.66 6.60
N ALA A 256 19.93 11.82 6.78
CA ALA A 256 18.55 12.17 6.43
C ALA A 256 18.04 13.40 7.20
N ALA A 257 18.46 13.60 8.44
CA ALA A 257 18.10 14.78 9.22
C ALA A 257 18.72 16.09 8.67
N LEU A 258 19.81 16.00 7.93
CA LEU A 258 20.48 17.15 7.30
C LEU A 258 19.86 17.53 5.95
N ILE A 259 19.23 16.60 5.25
CA ILE A 259 18.64 16.83 3.93
C ILE A 259 17.61 17.98 3.95
N PRO A 260 16.64 18.00 4.87
CA PRO A 260 15.67 19.10 4.94
C PRO A 260 16.31 20.47 5.16
N ALA A 261 17.34 20.54 5.98
CA ALA A 261 18.05 21.79 6.24
C ALA A 261 18.73 22.35 5.00
N ALA A 262 19.27 21.48 4.14
CA ALA A 262 19.94 21.88 2.91
C ALA A 262 18.97 22.43 1.83
N TYR A 263 17.71 22.01 1.85
CA TYR A 263 16.71 22.44 0.87
C TYR A 263 15.86 23.63 1.31
N PHE A 264 15.85 23.96 2.60
CA PHE A 264 14.96 24.98 3.17
C PHE A 264 15.70 26.07 3.97
N ALA A 265 17.02 26.03 3.94
CA ALA A 265 17.88 27.12 4.40
C ALA A 265 18.05 28.16 3.30
#